data_39758e006ff4182c33cf1463bd42268f
#
_entry.id   39758e006ff4182c33cf1463bd42268f
#
_cell.length_a   1.000
_cell.length_b   1.000
_cell.length_c   1.000
_cell.angle_alpha   90.00
_cell.angle_beta   90.00
_cell.angle_gamma   90.00
#
_symmetry.space_group_name_H-M   'P 1'
#
loop_
_entity.id
_entity.type
_entity.pdbx_description
1 polymer ?
#
loop_
_entity_poly.entity_id
_entity_poly.type
_entity_poly.pdbx_seq_one_letter_code
_entity_poly.pdbx_strand_id
1 'polypeptide(L)' 'MVQEVVVEGNITLGQFLKTEGIIESGGQAKWFLQDFEVLINGKRETRRGKKLEHNDRIDITDIPEDTGSFLIIHQGEQ' A
#
# COMPACT_ATOMS: atom_id res chain seq x y z
N MET A 1 14.48 3.96 2.79
CA MET A 1 14.87 2.78 1.99
C MET A 1 13.61 2.12 1.45
N VAL A 2 13.62 1.73 0.20
CA VAL A 2 12.44 1.13 -0.43
C VAL A 2 12.44 -0.38 -0.19
N GLN A 3 11.32 -0.89 0.30
CA GLN A 3 11.13 -2.32 0.49
C GLN A 3 10.33 -2.88 -0.67
N GLU A 4 10.85 -3.93 -1.30
CA GLU A 4 10.11 -4.58 -2.38
C GLU A 4 9.10 -5.54 -1.79
N VAL A 5 7.88 -5.48 -2.29
CA VAL A 5 6.80 -6.36 -1.85
C VAL A 5 6.31 -7.16 -3.06
N VAL A 6 6.55 -8.46 -3.02
CA VAL A 6 6.18 -9.33 -4.13
C VAL A 6 4.73 -9.78 -3.93
N VAL A 7 3.91 -9.57 -4.94
CA VAL A 7 2.51 -9.94 -4.87
C VAL A 7 2.16 -10.80 -6.09
N GLU A 8 1.12 -11.61 -5.94
CA GLU A 8 0.61 -12.43 -7.02
C GLU A 8 -0.83 -12.03 -7.29
N GLY A 9 -1.17 -11.95 -8.57
CA GLY A 9 -2.51 -11.58 -8.96
C GLY A 9 -2.83 -10.14 -8.63
N ASN A 10 -4.12 -9.84 -8.59
CA ASN A 10 -4.58 -8.49 -8.32
C ASN A 10 -4.61 -8.25 -6.81
N ILE A 11 -4.08 -7.11 -6.40
CA ILE A 11 -4.13 -6.71 -5.00
C ILE A 11 -4.56 -5.25 -4.94
N THR A 12 -5.40 -4.93 -3.95
CA THR A 12 -5.83 -3.56 -3.74
C THR A 12 -5.01 -2.92 -2.63
N LEU A 13 -5.09 -1.59 -2.54
CA LEU A 13 -4.38 -0.86 -1.49
C LEU A 13 -4.77 -1.36 -0.10
N GLY A 14 -6.08 -1.57 0.13
CA GLY A 14 -6.52 -2.08 1.41
C GLY A 14 -5.94 -3.43 1.75
N GLN A 15 -5.89 -4.32 0.75
CA GLN A 15 -5.31 -5.64 0.96
C GLN A 15 -3.81 -5.55 1.24
N PHE A 16 -3.13 -4.64 0.56
CA PHE A 16 -1.71 -4.41 0.80
C PHE A 16 -1.46 -3.97 2.24
N LEU A 17 -2.24 -3.00 2.72
CA LEU A 17 -2.09 -2.51 4.07
C LEU A 17 -2.30 -3.60 5.10
N LYS A 18 -3.27 -4.49 4.85
CA LYS A 18 -3.52 -5.60 5.75
C LYS A 18 -2.39 -6.62 5.71
N THR A 19 -1.94 -6.95 4.50
CA THR A 19 -0.88 -7.94 4.33
C THR A 19 0.42 -7.49 5.00
N GLU A 20 0.70 -6.19 4.96
CA GLU A 20 1.90 -5.65 5.59
C GLU A 20 1.74 -5.45 7.09
N GLY A 21 0.56 -5.74 7.63
CA GLY A 21 0.34 -5.60 9.05
C GLY A 21 0.13 -4.17 9.52
N ILE A 22 -0.06 -3.25 8.59
CA ILE A 22 -0.27 -1.85 8.94
C ILE A 22 -1.67 -1.68 9.53
N ILE A 23 -2.63 -2.45 9.02
CA ILE A 23 -3.96 -2.53 9.60
C ILE A 23 -4.27 -4.00 9.89
N GLU A 24 -5.25 -4.24 10.75
CA GLU A 24 -5.58 -5.59 11.17
C GLU A 24 -6.70 -6.21 10.34
N SER A 25 -7.56 -5.40 9.78
CA SER A 25 -8.67 -5.90 8.98
C SER A 25 -8.96 -4.96 7.84
N GLY A 26 -9.63 -5.49 6.81
CA GLY A 26 -9.98 -4.68 5.66
C GLY A 26 -10.88 -3.52 5.99
N GLY A 27 -11.70 -3.65 7.04
CA GLY A 27 -12.59 -2.58 7.45
C GLY A 27 -11.87 -1.36 7.99
N GLN A 28 -10.65 -1.54 8.47
CA GLN A 28 -9.87 -0.42 8.99
C GLN A 28 -9.25 0.42 7.88
N ALA A 29 -9.18 -0.11 6.67
CA ALA A 29 -8.50 0.59 5.58
C ALA A 29 -9.13 1.96 5.31
N LYS A 30 -10.45 2.03 5.37
CA LYS A 30 -11.15 3.28 5.10
C LYS A 30 -10.71 4.38 6.07
N TRP A 31 -10.67 4.05 7.36
CA TRP A 31 -10.29 5.02 8.38
C TRP A 31 -8.82 5.35 8.32
N PHE A 32 -8.00 4.33 8.08
CA PHE A 32 -6.56 4.53 7.98
C PHE A 32 -6.24 5.52 6.85
N LEU A 33 -6.87 5.34 5.69
CA LEU A 33 -6.58 6.18 4.54
C LEU A 33 -7.12 7.60 4.69
N GLN A 34 -8.08 7.80 5.59
CA GLN A 34 -8.54 9.15 5.90
C GLN A 34 -7.64 9.85 6.91
N ASP A 35 -7.10 9.07 7.86
CA ASP A 35 -6.31 9.64 8.94
C ASP A 35 -4.83 9.79 8.62
N PHE A 36 -4.31 8.94 7.74
CA PHE A 36 -2.89 8.92 7.42
C PHE A 36 -2.67 9.11 5.93
N GLU A 37 -1.58 9.77 5.60
CA GLU A 37 -1.27 10.02 4.19
C GLU A 37 -0.58 8.81 3.59
N VAL A 38 -1.16 8.30 2.53
CA VAL A 38 -0.58 7.21 1.75
C VAL A 38 -0.47 7.71 0.32
N LEU A 39 0.74 7.68 -0.21
CA LEU A 39 1.01 8.15 -1.57
C LEU A 39 1.28 6.96 -2.47
N ILE A 40 0.68 6.98 -3.65
CA ILE A 40 1.00 6.01 -4.69
C ILE A 40 1.60 6.79 -5.84
N ASN A 41 2.87 6.53 -6.11
CA ASN A 41 3.62 7.25 -7.15
C ASN A 41 3.57 8.75 -6.93
N GLY A 42 3.65 9.17 -5.66
CA GLY A 42 3.68 10.58 -5.31
C GLY A 42 2.34 11.26 -5.17
N LYS A 43 1.23 10.54 -5.40
CA LYS A 43 -0.10 11.12 -5.29
C LYS A 43 -0.87 10.46 -4.16
N ARG A 44 -1.54 11.26 -3.34
CA ARG A 44 -2.32 10.72 -2.24
C ARG A 44 -3.46 9.87 -2.77
N GLU A 45 -3.60 8.69 -2.17
CA GLU A 45 -4.68 7.78 -2.51
C GLU A 45 -5.49 7.50 -1.26
N THR A 46 -6.80 7.67 -1.36
CA THR A 46 -7.70 7.43 -0.24
C THR A 46 -8.65 6.26 -0.48
N ARG A 47 -8.62 5.66 -1.67
CA ARG A 47 -9.52 4.56 -2.02
C ARG A 47 -8.88 3.24 -1.68
N ARG A 48 -9.50 2.49 -0.76
CA ARG A 48 -8.96 1.19 -0.38
C ARG A 48 -9.05 0.17 -1.51
N GLY A 49 -9.96 0.40 -2.45
CA GLY A 49 -10.12 -0.50 -3.59
C GLY A 49 -9.20 -0.21 -4.77
N LYS A 50 -8.30 0.75 -4.62
CA LYS A 50 -7.37 1.06 -5.70
C LYS A 50 -6.47 -0.14 -5.98
N LYS A 51 -6.48 -0.63 -7.20
CA LYS A 51 -5.62 -1.74 -7.59
C LYS A 51 -4.17 -1.28 -7.69
N LEU A 52 -3.29 -2.09 -7.16
CA LEU A 52 -1.86 -1.82 -7.22
C LEU A 52 -1.27 -2.57 -8.39
N GLU A 53 -0.39 -1.91 -9.12
CA GLU A 53 0.21 -2.47 -10.32
C GLU A 53 1.70 -2.63 -10.15
N HIS A 54 2.28 -3.39 -11.04
CA HIS A 54 3.72 -3.61 -11.02
C HIS A 54 4.45 -2.27 -11.07
N ASN A 55 5.45 -2.11 -10.21
CA ASN A 55 6.26 -0.90 -10.08
C ASN A 55 5.54 0.28 -9.43
N ASP A 56 4.33 0.08 -8.88
CA ASP A 56 3.73 1.14 -8.07
C ASP A 56 4.56 1.34 -6.81
N ARG A 57 4.85 2.59 -6.51
CA ARG A 57 5.57 2.94 -5.29
C ARG A 57 4.58 3.48 -4.28
N ILE A 58 4.61 2.93 -3.09
CA ILE A 58 3.72 3.33 -2.01
C ILE A 58 4.54 3.91 -0.89
N ASP A 59 4.22 5.15 -0.52
CA ASP A 59 4.90 5.84 0.57
C ASP A 59 3.91 6.14 1.67
N ILE A 60 4.24 5.73 2.90
CA ILE A 60 3.44 6.04 4.07
C ILE A 60 4.28 6.92 4.97
N THR A 61 3.86 8.18 5.14
CA THR A 61 4.71 9.18 5.73
C THR A 61 4.30 9.61 7.13
N ASP A 62 3.07 9.30 7.54
CA ASP A 62 2.53 9.84 8.79
C ASP A 62 2.71 8.94 10.00
N ILE A 63 3.20 7.72 9.80
CA ILE A 63 3.39 6.78 10.90
C ILE A 63 4.88 6.66 11.16
N PRO A 64 5.38 7.21 12.28
CA PRO A 64 6.83 7.29 12.50
C PRO A 64 7.54 5.94 12.48
N GLU A 65 6.92 4.92 13.07
CA GLU A 65 7.56 3.61 13.16
C GLU A 65 7.40 2.78 11.90
N ASP A 66 6.33 3.03 11.18
CA ASP A 66 6.03 2.28 9.96
C ASP A 66 6.21 3.13 8.72
N THR A 67 6.79 4.29 8.89
CA THR A 67 7.11 5.14 7.76
C THR A 67 8.04 4.38 6.83
N GLY A 68 7.68 4.34 5.57
CA GLY A 68 8.52 3.65 4.63
C GLY A 68 7.99 3.75 3.24
N SER A 69 8.81 3.28 2.35
CA SER A 69 8.50 3.23 0.94
C SER A 69 8.48 1.78 0.51
N PHE A 70 7.48 1.43 -0.29
CA PHE A 70 7.31 0.08 -0.78
C PHE A 70 7.20 0.11 -2.29
N LEU A 71 7.81 -0.87 -2.93
CA LEU A 71 7.71 -1.02 -4.38
C LEU A 71 6.99 -2.33 -4.67
N ILE A 72 5.91 -2.26 -5.41
CA ILE A 72 5.11 -3.43 -5.72
C ILE A 72 5.72 -4.18 -6.88
N ILE A 73 6.01 -5.45 -6.65
CA ILE A 73 6.55 -6.32 -7.68
C ILE A 73 5.52 -7.42 -7.93
N HIS A 74 4.93 -7.44 -9.11
CA HIS A 74 4.00 -8.50 -9.50
C HIS A 74 4.78 -9.69 -9.99
N GLN A 75 4.67 -10.79 -9.27
CA GLN A 75 5.34 -12.00 -9.65
C GLN A 75 4.64 -12.60 -10.87
N GLY A 76 5.43 -12.93 -11.88
CA GLY A 76 4.87 -13.51 -13.09
C GLY A 76 4.35 -12.50 -14.10
N GLU A 77 4.37 -11.23 -13.76
CA GLU A 77 3.96 -10.21 -14.69
C GLU A 77 5.04 -9.97 -15.74
N GLN A 78 4.59 -9.72 -16.95
CA GLN A 78 5.50 -9.47 -18.06
C GLN A 78 5.34 -8.08 -18.62
#